data_90fca63cce80c9e56b3a8bfe053b6891
#
_entry.id   90fca63cce80c9e56b3a8bfe053b6891
#
_cell.length_a   1.000
_cell.length_b   1.000
_cell.length_c   1.000
_cell.angle_alpha   90.00
_cell.angle_beta   90.00
_cell.angle_gamma   90.00
#
_symmetry.space_group_name_H-M   'P 1'
#
loop_
_entity.id
_entity.type
_entity.pdbx_description
1 polymer ?
#
loop_
_entity_poly.entity_id
_entity_poly.type
_entity_poly.pdbx_seq_one_letter_code
_entity_poly.pdbx_strand_id
1 'polypeptide(L)'
;MGSSYYITYGGNRLAFPGATGSVAWEYAPPPPPPPTGYYATLLWSGDAHAQNASLNLSAHPSAFDSIRVIARGADKIGNSQIPLTLQVPYRQLSSQNQLFMKLPFFGSTATTGVKIGYFFGGILTGCAGTSWRLTKAWGVDWTTTAGINKVQTRYDFTHVQEIWGCHYG
;
A
#
# COMPACT_ATOMS: atom_id res chain seq x y z
N MET A 1 -30.97 50.21 0.43
CA MET A 1 -29.98 49.14 0.22
C MET A 1 -29.12 49.08 1.47
N GLY A 2 -29.26 48.05 2.26
CA GLY A 2 -28.49 47.90 3.51
C GLY A 2 -27.07 47.39 3.18
N SER A 3 -26.08 48.11 3.65
CA SER A 3 -24.67 47.67 3.55
C SER A 3 -24.41 46.61 4.60
N SER A 4 -23.97 45.44 4.18
CA SER A 4 -23.51 44.39 5.09
C SER A 4 -22.00 44.55 5.35
N TYR A 5 -21.63 44.65 6.61
CA TYR A 5 -20.25 44.74 7.05
C TYR A 5 -19.81 43.37 7.57
N TYR A 6 -18.57 42.98 7.27
CA TYR A 6 -17.97 41.75 7.83
C TYR A 6 -16.62 42.04 8.42
N ILE A 7 -16.28 41.31 9.46
CA ILE A 7 -14.94 41.21 9.99
C ILE A 7 -14.48 39.77 9.73
N THR A 8 -13.29 39.59 9.18
CA THR A 8 -12.68 38.27 8.99
C THR A 8 -11.61 38.07 10.04
N TYR A 9 -11.74 37.05 10.87
CA TYR A 9 -10.70 36.64 11.83
C TYR A 9 -10.51 35.12 11.74
N GLY A 10 -9.27 34.67 11.51
CA GLY A 10 -8.95 33.25 11.44
C GLY A 10 -9.68 32.47 10.36
N GLY A 11 -10.02 33.11 9.21
CA GLY A 11 -10.78 32.47 8.12
C GLY A 11 -12.29 32.46 8.31
N ASN A 12 -12.82 32.92 9.45
CA ASN A 12 -14.24 33.00 9.73
C ASN A 12 -14.78 34.40 9.37
N ARG A 13 -15.98 34.42 8.80
CA ARG A 13 -16.72 35.67 8.50
C ARG A 13 -17.67 36.00 9.61
N LEU A 14 -17.56 37.19 10.14
CA LEU A 14 -18.57 37.79 11.01
C LEU A 14 -19.50 38.63 10.13
N ALA A 15 -20.75 38.24 9.99
CA ALA A 15 -21.76 39.01 9.29
C ALA A 15 -22.56 39.85 10.31
N PHE A 16 -22.65 41.15 10.06
CA PHE A 16 -23.57 42.03 10.81
C PHE A 16 -24.81 42.23 9.93
N PRO A 17 -25.93 41.61 10.22
CA PRO A 17 -27.18 41.94 9.57
C PRO A 17 -27.61 43.36 9.99
N GLY A 18 -28.18 44.09 9.03
CA GLY A 18 -28.56 45.49 9.20
C GLY A 18 -29.38 45.78 10.46
N ALA A 19 -29.74 47.02 10.71
CA ALA A 19 -30.16 47.68 11.95
C ALA A 19 -31.28 47.04 12.82
N THR A 20 -31.69 45.83 12.56
CA THR A 20 -32.60 45.02 13.40
C THR A 20 -31.89 43.88 14.14
N GLY A 21 -30.66 43.84 14.10
CA GLY A 21 -29.54 43.35 14.83
C GLY A 21 -29.63 42.11 15.70
N SER A 22 -29.64 40.91 15.15
CA SER A 22 -29.05 39.77 15.84
C SER A 22 -27.67 39.47 15.22
N VAL A 23 -26.62 39.52 16.02
CA VAL A 23 -25.29 39.05 15.62
C VAL A 23 -25.29 37.54 15.79
N ALA A 24 -25.36 36.81 14.70
CA ALA A 24 -25.13 35.35 14.72
C ALA A 24 -23.63 35.11 14.63
N TRP A 25 -23.05 34.59 15.67
CA TRP A 25 -21.68 34.06 15.63
C TRP A 25 -21.74 32.64 15.07
N GLU A 26 -21.35 32.47 13.82
CA GLU A 26 -21.15 31.16 13.28
C GLU A 26 -19.70 30.77 13.58
N TYR A 27 -19.50 30.18 14.75
CA TYR A 27 -18.24 29.61 15.12
C TYR A 27 -18.13 28.21 14.47
N ALA A 28 -17.54 28.13 13.30
CA ALA A 28 -17.07 26.85 12.81
C ALA A 28 -15.93 26.37 13.72
N PRO A 29 -16.07 25.27 14.44
CA PRO A 29 -14.95 24.76 15.22
C PRO A 29 -13.74 24.59 14.31
N PRO A 30 -12.53 24.90 14.77
CA PRO A 30 -11.33 24.67 13.98
C PRO A 30 -11.33 23.21 13.54
N PRO A 31 -10.92 22.90 12.31
CA PRO A 31 -10.79 21.51 11.88
C PRO A 31 -9.96 20.77 12.92
N PRO A 32 -10.34 19.53 13.26
CA PRO A 32 -9.56 18.74 14.21
C PRO A 32 -8.09 18.71 13.74
N PRO A 33 -7.15 18.86 14.66
CA PRO A 33 -5.74 18.75 14.31
C PRO A 33 -5.52 17.40 13.58
N PRO A 34 -4.67 17.38 12.56
CA PRO A 34 -4.34 16.12 11.90
C PRO A 34 -3.88 15.12 12.96
N PRO A 35 -4.26 13.85 12.85
CA PRO A 35 -3.85 12.84 13.80
C PRO A 35 -2.31 12.83 13.90
N THR A 36 -1.81 13.06 15.12
CA THR A 36 -0.38 12.94 15.43
C THR A 36 -0.07 11.49 15.68
N GLY A 37 0.94 10.96 15.02
CA GLY A 37 1.37 9.59 15.16
C GLY A 37 1.23 8.75 13.90
N TYR A 38 1.72 7.52 13.96
CA TYR A 38 1.62 6.58 12.86
C TYR A 38 0.19 6.06 12.74
N TYR A 39 -0.42 6.22 11.57
CA TYR A 39 -1.67 5.58 11.24
C TYR A 39 -1.65 5.03 9.81
N ALA A 40 -2.43 3.98 9.57
CA ALA A 40 -2.49 3.31 8.28
C ALA A 40 -3.94 3.10 7.84
N THR A 41 -4.19 3.30 6.56
CA THR A 41 -5.48 3.11 5.89
C THR A 41 -5.37 1.94 4.91
N LEU A 42 -6.27 0.99 4.99
CA LEU A 42 -6.34 -0.12 4.04
C LEU A 42 -6.83 0.42 2.68
N LEU A 43 -6.00 0.27 1.66
CA LEU A 43 -6.29 0.72 0.30
C LEU A 43 -6.82 -0.39 -0.59
N TRP A 44 -6.37 -1.61 -0.36
CA TRP A 44 -6.81 -2.79 -1.09
C TRP A 44 -6.57 -4.06 -0.28
N SER A 45 -7.46 -5.03 -0.42
CA SER A 45 -7.30 -6.38 0.11
C SER A 45 -7.84 -7.42 -0.86
N GLY A 46 -7.22 -8.60 -0.86
CA GLY A 46 -7.60 -9.69 -1.75
C GLY A 46 -6.56 -10.80 -1.77
N ASP A 47 -6.49 -11.54 -2.86
CA ASP A 47 -5.47 -12.56 -3.12
C ASP A 47 -5.03 -12.49 -4.60
N ALA A 48 -4.19 -11.51 -4.93
CA ALA A 48 -3.71 -11.34 -6.30
C ALA A 48 -2.49 -12.22 -6.54
N HIS A 49 -2.68 -13.28 -7.35
CA HIS A 49 -1.65 -14.26 -7.69
C HIS A 49 -1.66 -14.67 -9.18
N ALA A 50 -2.45 -14.00 -10.01
CA ALA A 50 -2.50 -14.24 -11.44
C ALA A 50 -1.73 -13.15 -12.21
N GLN A 51 -1.27 -13.50 -13.42
CA GLN A 51 -0.67 -12.52 -14.33
C GLN A 51 -1.66 -11.39 -14.65
N ASN A 52 -1.19 -10.15 -14.51
CA ASN A 52 -1.97 -8.95 -14.72
C ASN A 52 -3.20 -8.81 -13.78
N ALA A 53 -3.19 -9.53 -12.65
CA ALA A 53 -4.19 -9.31 -11.61
C ALA A 53 -4.25 -7.82 -11.26
N SER A 54 -5.44 -7.26 -11.30
CA SER A 54 -5.69 -5.84 -11.02
C SER A 54 -5.91 -5.63 -9.52
N LEU A 55 -5.26 -4.61 -8.99
CA LEU A 55 -5.41 -4.16 -7.61
C LEU A 55 -5.86 -2.70 -7.65
N ASN A 56 -7.15 -2.46 -7.58
CA ASN A 56 -7.72 -1.12 -7.62
C ASN A 56 -7.79 -0.54 -6.21
N LEU A 57 -6.95 0.46 -5.95
CA LEU A 57 -6.86 1.10 -4.64
C LEU A 57 -8.05 2.01 -4.39
N SER A 58 -8.51 2.06 -3.15
CA SER A 58 -9.64 2.91 -2.71
C SER A 58 -9.27 4.40 -2.62
N ALA A 59 -7.97 4.73 -2.55
CA ALA A 59 -7.48 6.10 -2.54
C ALA A 59 -6.16 6.20 -3.30
N HIS A 60 -5.82 7.41 -3.75
CA HIS A 60 -4.59 7.66 -4.48
C HIS A 60 -3.37 7.58 -3.54
N PRO A 61 -2.28 6.86 -3.94
CA PRO A 61 -1.10 6.69 -3.09
C PRO A 61 -0.42 7.99 -2.68
N SER A 62 -0.58 9.08 -3.46
CA SER A 62 -0.02 10.40 -3.13
C SER A 62 -0.61 11.04 -1.87
N ALA A 63 -1.72 10.53 -1.38
CA ALA A 63 -2.30 10.99 -0.13
C ALA A 63 -1.54 10.50 1.11
N PHE A 64 -0.51 9.65 0.94
CA PHE A 64 0.21 8.98 2.01
C PHE A 64 1.72 9.19 1.89
N ASP A 65 2.42 9.16 3.02
CA ASP A 65 3.88 9.30 3.06
C ASP A 65 4.58 8.07 2.50
N SER A 66 4.00 6.91 2.78
CA SER A 66 4.50 5.62 2.29
C SER A 66 3.38 4.63 2.03
N ILE A 67 3.70 3.63 1.22
CA ILE A 67 2.80 2.51 0.94
C ILE A 67 3.42 1.23 1.49
N ARG A 68 2.62 0.48 2.23
CA ARG A 68 2.95 -0.83 2.76
C ARG A 68 2.20 -1.90 1.98
N VAL A 69 2.93 -2.86 1.45
CA VAL A 69 2.40 -4.03 0.76
C VAL A 69 2.63 -5.25 1.62
N ILE A 70 1.57 -6.01 1.86
CA ILE A 70 1.62 -7.30 2.51
C ILE A 70 1.37 -8.36 1.45
N ALA A 71 2.35 -9.23 1.28
CA ALA A 71 2.27 -10.35 0.37
C ALA A 71 2.66 -11.63 1.10
N ARG A 72 2.36 -12.77 0.50
CA ARG A 72 2.84 -14.06 0.96
C ARG A 72 3.50 -14.82 -0.17
N GLY A 73 4.49 -15.62 0.17
CA GLY A 73 4.98 -16.67 -0.72
C GLY A 73 4.23 -17.97 -0.44
N ALA A 74 3.88 -18.70 -1.49
CA ALA A 74 3.45 -20.07 -1.37
C ALA A 74 4.65 -20.98 -1.67
N ASP A 75 4.91 -21.97 -0.82
CA ASP A 75 5.84 -23.03 -1.19
C ASP A 75 5.15 -24.06 -2.08
N LYS A 76 5.97 -24.83 -2.79
CA LYS A 76 5.51 -25.90 -3.68
C LYS A 76 4.73 -27.00 -2.94
N ILE A 77 4.81 -27.04 -1.63
CA ILE A 77 4.21 -28.06 -0.75
C ILE A 77 2.91 -27.56 -0.14
N GLY A 78 2.56 -26.27 -0.37
CA GLY A 78 1.23 -25.73 -0.05
C GLY A 78 1.02 -25.35 1.41
N ASN A 79 2.03 -25.47 2.29
CA ASN A 79 1.83 -25.34 3.72
C ASN A 79 2.55 -24.16 4.39
N SER A 80 3.52 -23.54 3.76
CA SER A 80 4.28 -22.44 4.36
C SER A 80 3.88 -21.12 3.76
N GLN A 81 2.97 -20.43 4.41
CA GLN A 81 2.62 -19.06 4.07
C GLN A 81 3.60 -18.13 4.78
N ILE A 82 4.58 -17.62 4.04
CA ILE A 82 5.55 -16.70 4.60
C ILE A 82 5.10 -15.28 4.27
N PRO A 83 4.72 -14.51 5.29
CA PRO A 83 4.33 -13.14 5.09
C PRO A 83 5.53 -12.28 4.68
N LEU A 84 5.35 -11.46 3.67
CA LEU A 84 6.22 -10.36 3.32
C LEU A 84 5.51 -9.06 3.65
N THR A 85 6.20 -8.21 4.36
CA THR A 85 5.80 -6.82 4.50
C THR A 85 6.88 -5.95 3.88
N LEU A 86 6.50 -5.18 2.88
CA LEU A 86 7.36 -4.22 2.21
C LEU A 86 6.75 -2.84 2.38
N GLN A 87 7.53 -1.87 2.85
CA GLN A 87 7.10 -0.48 2.99
C GLN A 87 8.03 0.44 2.22
N VAL A 88 7.45 1.29 1.37
CA VAL A 88 8.19 2.13 0.42
C VAL A 88 7.63 3.54 0.47
N PRO A 89 8.48 4.59 0.57
CA PRO A 89 8.05 5.97 0.46
C PRO A 89 7.32 6.22 -0.86
N TYR A 90 6.19 6.95 -0.81
CA TYR A 90 5.43 7.24 -2.03
C TYR A 90 6.29 7.94 -3.10
N ARG A 91 7.17 8.84 -2.68
CA ARG A 91 8.10 9.52 -3.58
C ARG A 91 8.89 8.56 -4.48
N GLN A 92 9.30 7.41 -3.93
CA GLN A 92 10.03 6.39 -4.70
C GLN A 92 9.09 5.65 -5.65
N LEU A 93 7.87 5.33 -5.23
CA LEU A 93 6.87 4.69 -6.09
C LEU A 93 6.45 5.57 -7.25
N SER A 94 6.22 6.86 -7.02
CA SER A 94 5.80 7.81 -8.05
C SER A 94 6.85 7.99 -9.14
N SER A 95 8.14 7.96 -8.78
CA SER A 95 9.23 8.13 -9.75
C SER A 95 9.46 6.89 -10.61
N GLN A 96 9.29 5.69 -10.05
CA GLN A 96 9.57 4.43 -10.75
C GLN A 96 8.31 3.80 -11.38
N ASN A 97 7.13 4.18 -10.89
CA ASN A 97 5.83 3.58 -11.26
C ASN A 97 5.80 2.06 -11.14
N GLN A 98 6.71 1.49 -10.37
CA GLN A 98 6.89 0.05 -10.16
C GLN A 98 7.36 -0.23 -8.75
N LEU A 99 6.96 -1.40 -8.24
CA LEU A 99 7.43 -1.93 -6.97
C LEU A 99 7.96 -3.35 -7.18
N PHE A 100 9.22 -3.54 -6.86
CA PHE A 100 9.86 -4.85 -6.88
C PHE A 100 9.74 -5.52 -5.52
N MET A 101 9.03 -6.64 -5.48
CA MET A 101 8.96 -7.50 -4.31
C MET A 101 10.04 -8.59 -4.46
N LYS A 102 10.99 -8.62 -3.53
CA LYS A 102 12.04 -9.64 -3.49
C LYS A 102 12.09 -10.20 -2.08
N LEU A 103 12.01 -11.51 -1.96
CA LEU A 103 12.21 -12.20 -0.70
C LEU A 103 13.20 -13.34 -0.84
N PRO A 104 14.27 -13.33 -0.06
CA PRO A 104 15.01 -14.54 0.22
C PRO A 104 14.21 -15.36 1.23
N PHE A 105 13.90 -16.59 0.88
CA PHE A 105 13.37 -17.57 1.82
C PHE A 105 14.17 -18.87 1.72
N PHE A 106 14.56 -19.37 2.87
CA PHE A 106 15.17 -20.68 3.00
C PHE A 106 14.22 -21.60 3.76
N GLY A 107 13.54 -22.48 3.03
CA GLY A 107 12.79 -23.57 3.60
C GLY A 107 13.60 -24.86 3.55
N SER A 108 13.58 -25.65 4.60
CA SER A 108 14.17 -26.98 4.61
C SER A 108 13.04 -27.98 4.84
N THR A 109 12.74 -28.80 3.83
CA THR A 109 11.93 -30.00 4.04
C THR A 109 12.87 -31.14 4.36
N ALA A 110 12.89 -31.54 5.62
CA ALA A 110 13.85 -32.48 6.21
C ALA A 110 13.59 -33.98 5.90
N THR A 111 12.79 -34.35 4.92
CA THR A 111 12.42 -35.75 4.72
C THR A 111 13.45 -36.59 3.94
N THR A 112 14.44 -35.98 3.30
CA THR A 112 15.41 -36.74 2.49
C THR A 112 16.80 -36.10 2.43
N GLY A 113 17.17 -35.24 3.37
CA GLY A 113 18.48 -34.56 3.33
C GLY A 113 18.65 -33.52 2.22
N VAL A 114 17.59 -33.24 1.47
CA VAL A 114 17.55 -32.20 0.41
C VAL A 114 17.16 -30.89 1.03
N LYS A 115 18.06 -29.91 1.06
CA LYS A 115 17.73 -28.54 1.42
C LYS A 115 17.14 -27.87 0.20
N ILE A 116 15.88 -27.47 0.27
CA ILE A 116 15.21 -26.72 -0.78
C ILE A 116 15.18 -25.28 -0.33
N GLY A 117 15.84 -24.40 -1.07
CA GLY A 117 15.74 -22.96 -0.90
C GLY A 117 14.75 -22.40 -1.91
N TYR A 118 13.86 -21.55 -1.48
CA TYR A 118 12.94 -20.84 -2.35
C TYR A 118 13.25 -19.35 -2.30
N PHE A 119 13.35 -18.74 -3.48
CA PHE A 119 13.27 -17.29 -3.63
C PHE A 119 12.00 -17.01 -4.39
N PHE A 120 11.23 -16.08 -3.92
CA PHE A 120 10.08 -15.62 -4.69
C PHE A 120 10.04 -14.09 -4.73
N GLY A 121 9.33 -13.59 -5.71
CA GLY A 121 9.19 -12.17 -5.90
C GLY A 121 8.16 -11.85 -6.95
N GLY A 122 7.96 -10.57 -7.16
CA GLY A 122 7.04 -10.08 -8.17
C GLY A 122 7.29 -8.62 -8.49
N ILE A 123 6.63 -8.14 -9.54
CA ILE A 123 6.62 -6.74 -9.91
C ILE A 123 5.18 -6.27 -9.93
N LEU A 124 4.88 -5.26 -9.12
CA LEU A 124 3.68 -4.44 -9.24
C LEU A 124 4.00 -3.25 -10.13
N THR A 125 3.10 -2.93 -11.04
CA THR A 125 3.19 -1.76 -11.95
C THR A 125 1.98 -0.88 -11.78
N GLY A 126 2.04 0.36 -12.29
CA GLY A 126 0.98 1.35 -12.11
C GLY A 126 0.99 2.00 -10.72
N CYS A 127 2.11 1.89 -10.00
CA CYS A 127 2.22 2.26 -8.58
C CYS A 127 2.16 3.78 -8.33
N ALA A 128 2.26 4.60 -9.35
CA ALA A 128 2.05 6.04 -9.24
C ALA A 128 0.57 6.43 -9.13
N GLY A 129 -0.36 5.56 -9.53
CA GLY A 129 -1.81 5.79 -9.54
C GLY A 129 -2.58 4.78 -8.69
N THR A 130 -3.90 4.73 -8.88
CA THR A 130 -4.80 3.84 -8.14
C THR A 130 -4.98 2.46 -8.76
N SER A 131 -4.56 2.26 -10.01
CA SER A 131 -4.73 0.98 -10.73
C SER A 131 -3.42 0.25 -10.82
N TRP A 132 -3.16 -0.63 -9.84
CA TRP A 132 -1.96 -1.44 -9.80
C TRP A 132 -2.19 -2.78 -10.48
N ARG A 133 -1.11 -3.42 -10.92
CA ARG A 133 -1.15 -4.74 -11.54
C ARG A 133 0.06 -5.58 -11.13
N LEU A 134 -0.19 -6.85 -10.84
CA LEU A 134 0.88 -7.84 -10.68
C LEU A 134 1.32 -8.32 -12.09
N THR A 135 2.34 -7.71 -12.65
CA THR A 135 2.77 -7.97 -14.03
C THR A 135 3.77 -9.11 -14.14
N LYS A 136 4.53 -9.36 -13.10
CA LYS A 136 5.48 -10.48 -13.03
C LYS A 136 5.47 -11.10 -11.65
N ALA A 137 5.57 -12.42 -11.60
CA ALA A 137 5.87 -13.16 -10.39
C ALA A 137 6.81 -14.30 -10.76
N TRP A 138 7.72 -14.62 -9.87
CA TRP A 138 8.70 -15.69 -10.06
C TRP A 138 8.97 -16.41 -8.75
N GLY A 139 9.35 -17.67 -8.88
CA GLY A 139 9.94 -18.44 -7.82
C GLY A 139 11.22 -19.10 -8.33
N VAL A 140 12.13 -19.35 -7.43
CA VAL A 140 13.36 -20.10 -7.71
C VAL A 140 13.36 -21.33 -6.82
N ASP A 141 13.25 -22.49 -7.43
CA ASP A 141 13.47 -23.78 -6.76
C ASP A 141 14.97 -24.07 -6.74
N TRP A 142 15.53 -24.18 -5.57
CA TRP A 142 16.91 -24.58 -5.39
C TRP A 142 16.97 -25.92 -4.66
N THR A 143 17.39 -26.97 -5.37
CA THR A 143 17.63 -28.28 -4.77
C THR A 143 19.13 -28.56 -4.72
N THR A 144 19.63 -28.93 -3.56
CA THR A 144 21.05 -29.24 -3.37
C THR A 144 21.49 -30.53 -4.06
N THR A 145 20.57 -31.38 -4.49
CA THR A 145 20.87 -32.71 -5.07
C THR A 145 21.26 -32.67 -6.55
N ALA A 146 21.00 -31.60 -7.27
CA ALA A 146 21.22 -31.55 -8.72
C ALA A 146 21.96 -30.29 -9.22
N GLY A 147 22.36 -29.39 -8.35
CA GLY A 147 23.06 -28.15 -8.77
C GLY A 147 22.27 -27.28 -9.75
N ILE A 148 20.98 -27.51 -9.90
CA ILE A 148 20.12 -26.83 -10.90
C ILE A 148 19.33 -25.75 -10.24
N ASN A 149 19.78 -24.52 -10.42
CA ASN A 149 18.98 -23.33 -10.12
C ASN A 149 17.95 -23.13 -11.24
N LYS A 150 16.71 -23.47 -11.01
CA LYS A 150 15.67 -23.26 -12.00
C LYS A 150 14.83 -22.05 -11.61
N VAL A 151 15.06 -20.93 -12.30
CA VAL A 151 14.14 -19.79 -12.21
C VAL A 151 12.88 -20.14 -12.98
N GLN A 152 11.75 -20.15 -12.32
CA GLN A 152 10.45 -20.36 -12.94
C GLN A 152 9.62 -19.09 -12.82
N THR A 153 9.02 -18.66 -13.92
CA THR A 153 7.95 -17.67 -13.87
C THR A 153 6.69 -18.36 -13.40
N ARG A 154 6.31 -18.10 -12.14
CA ARG A 154 5.13 -18.73 -11.56
C ARG A 154 4.40 -17.71 -10.71
N TYR A 155 3.16 -17.44 -11.08
CA TYR A 155 2.29 -16.48 -10.36
C TYR A 155 1.74 -17.07 -9.07
N ASP A 156 1.64 -18.38 -8.97
CA ASP A 156 1.18 -19.11 -7.78
C ASP A 156 2.17 -19.07 -6.60
N PHE A 157 3.36 -18.51 -6.78
CA PHE A 157 4.34 -18.36 -5.70
C PHE A 157 4.26 -17.01 -4.97
N THR A 158 3.63 -16.01 -5.57
CA THR A 158 3.56 -14.67 -4.97
C THR A 158 2.11 -14.22 -4.92
N HIS A 159 1.60 -14.07 -3.72
CA HIS A 159 0.24 -13.63 -3.44
C HIS A 159 0.29 -12.26 -2.78
N VAL A 160 -0.23 -11.23 -3.43
CA VAL A 160 -0.44 -9.92 -2.81
C VAL A 160 -1.75 -9.98 -2.05
N GLN A 161 -1.74 -9.64 -0.77
CA GLN A 161 -2.89 -9.76 0.11
C GLN A 161 -3.47 -8.42 0.50
N GLU A 162 -2.62 -7.44 0.83
CA GLU A 162 -3.07 -6.14 1.31
C GLU A 162 -2.15 -5.03 0.83
N ILE A 163 -2.72 -3.85 0.63
CA ILE A 163 -2.00 -2.61 0.38
C ILE A 163 -2.53 -1.55 1.32
N TRP A 164 -1.62 -0.90 2.05
CA TRP A 164 -1.92 0.11 3.05
C TRP A 164 -1.24 1.43 2.70
N GLY A 165 -1.96 2.52 2.84
CA GLY A 165 -1.39 3.87 2.89
C GLY A 165 -1.01 4.22 4.31
N CYS A 166 0.22 4.70 4.54
CA CYS A 166 0.75 4.98 5.85
C CYS A 166 1.15 6.44 5.98
N HIS A 167 0.80 7.06 7.10
CA HIS A 167 1.23 8.40 7.49
C HIS A 167 2.18 8.32 8.67
N TYR A 168 3.13 9.24 8.68
CA TYR A 168 4.01 9.51 9.80
C TYR A 168 3.65 10.90 10.33
N GLY A 169 3.17 10.95 11.56
CA GLY A 169 2.86 12.22 12.21
C GLY A 169 4.08 12.96 12.72
#